data_15c4cff5da7481a9bad5af652598bc3d
#
_entry.id   15c4cff5da7481a9bad5af652598bc3d
#
_cell.length_a   1.000
_cell.length_b   1.000
_cell.length_c   1.000
_cell.angle_alpha   90.00
_cell.angle_beta   90.00
_cell.angle_gamma   90.00
#
_symmetry.space_group_name_H-M   'P 1'
#
loop_
_entity.id
_entity.type
_entity.pdbx_description
1 polymer ?
#
loop_
_entity_poly.entity_id
_entity_poly.type
_entity_poly.pdbx_seq_one_letter_code
_entity_poly.pdbx_strand_id
1 'polypeptide(L)'
;MKKPNFLTRHSGLLLAILFGTAVVFVITQYETRGDTQTSEPPAENSAPTPATAETEADDTEKGVMDYLKDYGYTEGRPAIIDMYATWCGPCMKMAPHIKAIAESYRESLQVIQVDIDQDEGFAIAVGIEAVPTLIIIDKDGNMEKSVGAMSEEELTALAEALTQKQ
;
A
#
# COMPACT_ATOMS: atom_id res chain seq x y z
N MET A 1 50.00 -31.38 4.15
CA MET A 1 48.75 -32.13 4.02
C MET A 1 47.93 -31.96 5.30
N LYS A 2 46.93 -31.10 5.31
CA LYS A 2 46.08 -30.80 6.48
C LYS A 2 44.81 -31.68 6.41
N LYS A 3 44.62 -32.53 7.42
CA LYS A 3 43.48 -33.44 7.53
C LYS A 3 42.20 -32.59 7.83
N PRO A 4 41.06 -32.85 7.17
CA PRO A 4 39.81 -32.16 7.46
C PRO A 4 39.21 -32.67 8.78
N ASN A 5 38.85 -31.73 9.66
CA ASN A 5 38.20 -32.01 10.93
C ASN A 5 36.78 -32.54 10.70
N PHE A 6 36.54 -33.79 11.07
CA PHE A 6 35.27 -34.52 11.00
C PHE A 6 34.15 -33.93 11.92
N LEU A 7 34.51 -33.11 12.89
CA LEU A 7 33.61 -32.60 13.94
C LEU A 7 32.67 -31.49 13.52
N THR A 8 32.90 -30.83 12.36
CA THR A 8 32.04 -29.69 11.93
C THR A 8 30.84 -30.08 11.10
N ARG A 9 30.74 -31.36 10.71
CA ARG A 9 29.68 -31.81 9.77
C ARG A 9 28.42 -32.33 10.45
N HIS A 10 28.45 -32.58 11.76
CA HIS A 10 27.29 -33.11 12.50
C HIS A 10 26.56 -32.06 13.37
N SER A 11 27.13 -30.87 13.55
CA SER A 11 26.53 -29.83 14.38
C SER A 11 25.26 -29.24 13.74
N GLY A 12 25.22 -29.16 12.43
CA GLY A 12 24.04 -28.63 11.71
C GLY A 12 22.82 -29.57 11.72
N LEU A 13 23.09 -30.89 11.71
CA LEU A 13 22.01 -31.88 11.66
C LEU A 13 21.29 -32.02 13.04
N LEU A 14 22.05 -31.88 14.13
CA LEU A 14 21.46 -31.92 15.48
C LEU A 14 20.62 -30.68 15.81
N LEU A 15 20.99 -29.51 15.29
CA LEU A 15 20.19 -28.28 15.45
C LEU A 15 18.87 -28.38 14.70
N ALA A 16 18.86 -28.94 13.51
CA ALA A 16 17.63 -29.13 12.71
C ALA A 16 16.63 -30.07 13.36
N ILE A 17 17.11 -31.13 14.05
CA ILE A 17 16.24 -32.07 14.75
C ILE A 17 15.61 -31.42 16.00
N LEU A 18 16.36 -30.62 16.74
CA LEU A 18 15.84 -29.93 17.95
C LEU A 18 14.80 -28.86 17.61
N PHE A 19 14.95 -28.14 16.51
CA PHE A 19 13.95 -27.18 16.04
C PHE A 19 12.68 -27.86 15.49
N GLY A 20 12.83 -28.98 14.78
CA GLY A 20 11.70 -29.76 14.26
C GLY A 20 10.78 -30.32 15.36
N THR A 21 11.36 -30.84 16.44
CA THR A 21 10.59 -31.40 17.57
C THR A 21 9.89 -30.34 18.40
N ALA A 22 10.47 -29.13 18.53
CA ALA A 22 9.84 -28.01 19.24
C ALA A 22 8.60 -27.47 18.50
N VAL A 23 8.65 -27.39 17.17
CA VAL A 23 7.52 -26.93 16.34
C VAL A 23 6.36 -27.92 16.37
N VAL A 24 6.64 -29.23 16.28
CA VAL A 24 5.59 -30.27 16.36
C VAL A 24 4.94 -30.29 17.75
N PHE A 25 5.70 -30.08 18.81
CA PHE A 25 5.18 -30.04 20.17
C PHE A 25 4.26 -28.84 20.43
N VAL A 26 4.58 -27.70 19.85
CA VAL A 26 3.72 -26.50 19.95
C VAL A 26 2.40 -26.69 19.20
N ILE A 27 2.41 -27.29 18.01
CA ILE A 27 1.20 -27.51 17.21
C ILE A 27 0.23 -28.46 17.93
N THR A 28 0.74 -29.52 18.59
CA THR A 28 -0.10 -30.48 19.33
C THR A 28 -0.75 -29.89 20.60
N GLN A 29 -0.23 -28.79 21.14
CA GLN A 29 -0.83 -28.13 22.32
C GLN A 29 -2.01 -27.20 21.98
N TYR A 30 -2.19 -26.83 20.71
CA TYR A 30 -3.31 -25.96 20.30
C TYR A 30 -4.61 -26.70 20.00
N GLU A 31 -4.57 -28.03 19.82
CA GLU A 31 -5.76 -28.82 19.46
C GLU A 31 -6.61 -29.32 20.67
N THR A 32 -6.20 -29.06 21.92
CA THR A 32 -6.90 -29.61 23.10
C THR A 32 -7.63 -28.56 23.97
N ARG A 33 -7.89 -27.34 23.42
CA ARG A 33 -8.74 -26.36 24.12
C ARG A 33 -9.95 -25.96 23.29
N GLY A 34 -10.81 -26.89 23.03
CA GLY A 34 -12.15 -26.68 22.55
C GLY A 34 -13.13 -27.43 23.44
N ASP A 35 -13.72 -26.76 24.41
CA ASP A 35 -14.93 -27.22 25.02
C ASP A 35 -15.84 -26.05 25.41
N THR A 36 -16.95 -26.03 24.74
CA THR A 36 -18.32 -25.92 25.21
C THR A 36 -18.76 -24.62 25.86
N GLN A 37 -19.54 -23.81 25.15
CA GLN A 37 -20.82 -23.38 25.69
C GLN A 37 -21.87 -23.19 24.58
N THR A 38 -22.80 -24.12 24.60
CA THR A 38 -24.11 -24.16 23.97
C THR A 38 -24.99 -23.00 24.42
N SER A 39 -25.54 -22.23 23.49
CA SER A 39 -26.89 -21.68 23.57
C SER A 39 -27.39 -21.25 22.20
N GLU A 40 -28.24 -22.07 21.61
CA GLU A 40 -29.18 -21.74 20.51
C GLU A 40 -30.58 -21.54 21.14
N PRO A 41 -31.60 -21.11 20.38
CA PRO A 41 -31.75 -20.13 19.28
C PRO A 41 -32.84 -19.08 19.60
N PRO A 42 -33.43 -18.28 18.70
CA PRO A 42 -34.15 -18.76 17.51
C PRO A 42 -34.07 -17.89 16.23
N ALA A 43 -34.22 -18.59 15.12
CA ALA A 43 -35.03 -18.36 13.93
C ALA A 43 -34.86 -17.07 13.06
N GLU A 44 -34.52 -17.40 11.82
CA GLU A 44 -35.16 -16.91 10.60
C GLU A 44 -34.94 -15.44 10.17
N ASN A 45 -34.01 -15.25 9.26
CA ASN A 45 -34.41 -14.60 8.01
C ASN A 45 -33.39 -14.86 6.87
N SER A 46 -33.88 -15.46 5.86
CA SER A 46 -33.54 -15.46 4.44
C SER A 46 -32.21 -14.80 4.06
N ALA A 47 -31.24 -15.61 3.66
CA ALA A 47 -30.15 -15.18 2.82
C ALA A 47 -30.70 -14.61 1.51
N PRO A 48 -30.33 -13.41 1.09
CA PRO A 48 -30.39 -13.09 -0.31
C PRO A 48 -29.19 -13.77 -0.99
N THR A 49 -29.48 -14.64 -1.94
CA THR A 49 -28.64 -15.11 -3.02
C THR A 49 -27.74 -13.96 -3.50
N PRO A 50 -26.43 -14.17 -3.71
CA PRO A 50 -25.66 -13.19 -4.45
C PRO A 50 -26.22 -13.13 -5.86
N ALA A 51 -27.12 -12.17 -6.11
CA ALA A 51 -27.45 -11.76 -7.43
C ALA A 51 -26.13 -11.29 -8.05
N THR A 52 -25.70 -12.00 -9.07
CA THR A 52 -24.77 -11.53 -10.09
C THR A 52 -25.37 -10.23 -10.63
N ALA A 53 -25.00 -9.13 -9.98
CA ALA A 53 -25.17 -7.82 -10.59
C ALA A 53 -24.09 -7.75 -11.66
N GLU A 54 -24.44 -8.20 -12.86
CA GLU A 54 -23.87 -7.67 -14.08
C GLU A 54 -24.34 -6.21 -14.09
N THR A 55 -23.58 -5.36 -13.39
CA THR A 55 -23.67 -3.93 -13.57
C THR A 55 -23.12 -3.68 -14.97
N GLU A 56 -24.03 -3.46 -15.90
CA GLU A 56 -23.72 -2.85 -17.17
C GLU A 56 -22.85 -1.64 -16.85
N ALA A 57 -21.56 -1.70 -17.23
CA ALA A 57 -20.66 -0.58 -17.12
C ALA A 57 -21.28 0.56 -17.92
N ASP A 58 -21.80 1.55 -17.21
CA ASP A 58 -22.08 2.84 -17.81
C ASP A 58 -20.73 3.37 -18.29
N ASP A 59 -20.56 3.50 -19.62
CA ASP A 59 -19.36 3.95 -20.32
C ASP A 59 -18.97 5.41 -19.99
N THR A 60 -19.40 5.93 -18.85
CA THR A 60 -19.16 7.29 -18.35
C THR A 60 -18.34 7.34 -17.06
N GLU A 61 -17.77 6.24 -16.56
CA GLU A 61 -16.83 6.33 -15.44
C GLU A 61 -15.51 6.91 -15.92
N LYS A 62 -15.26 8.14 -15.48
CA LYS A 62 -14.01 8.89 -15.71
C LYS A 62 -12.83 8.08 -15.22
N GLY A 63 -11.91 7.76 -16.13
CA GLY A 63 -10.70 6.99 -15.79
C GLY A 63 -9.71 7.82 -14.97
N VAL A 64 -8.80 7.14 -14.24
CA VAL A 64 -7.75 7.78 -13.43
C VAL A 64 -6.95 8.81 -14.26
N MET A 65 -6.63 8.49 -15.51
CA MET A 65 -5.88 9.40 -16.38
C MET A 65 -6.66 10.67 -16.76
N ASP A 66 -7.99 10.58 -16.82
CA ASP A 66 -8.82 11.76 -17.13
C ASP A 66 -8.90 12.69 -15.92
N TYR A 67 -8.98 12.14 -14.70
CA TYR A 67 -8.82 12.94 -13.48
C TYR A 67 -7.45 13.62 -13.42
N LEU A 68 -6.38 12.89 -13.67
CA LEU A 68 -5.03 13.45 -13.68
C LEU A 68 -4.86 14.58 -14.69
N LYS A 69 -5.44 14.47 -15.89
CA LYS A 69 -5.45 15.52 -16.91
C LYS A 69 -6.18 16.77 -16.44
N ASP A 70 -7.29 16.64 -15.73
CA ASP A 70 -8.02 17.79 -15.17
C ASP A 70 -7.19 18.53 -14.11
N TYR A 71 -6.33 17.82 -13.39
CA TYR A 71 -5.33 18.41 -12.48
C TYR A 71 -4.05 18.90 -13.19
N GLY A 72 -4.02 18.85 -14.52
CA GLY A 72 -2.90 19.35 -15.34
C GLY A 72 -1.71 18.38 -15.45
N TYR A 73 -1.92 17.10 -15.15
CA TYR A 73 -0.88 16.10 -15.39
C TYR A 73 -0.51 15.99 -16.87
N THR A 74 0.78 15.93 -17.13
CA THR A 74 1.34 15.77 -18.48
C THR A 74 2.07 14.43 -18.57
N GLU A 75 1.63 13.58 -19.47
CA GLU A 75 2.24 12.27 -19.72
C GLU A 75 3.73 12.40 -20.11
N GLY A 76 4.52 11.40 -19.69
CA GLY A 76 5.97 11.41 -19.93
C GLY A 76 6.79 12.24 -18.94
N ARG A 77 6.13 12.94 -18.02
CA ARG A 77 6.78 13.58 -16.87
C ARG A 77 6.46 12.81 -15.60
N PRO A 78 7.44 12.51 -14.75
CA PRO A 78 7.16 11.92 -13.48
C PRO A 78 6.29 12.82 -12.61
N ALA A 79 5.46 12.21 -11.75
CA ALA A 79 4.57 12.95 -10.87
C ALA A 79 4.46 12.32 -9.48
N ILE A 80 4.19 13.16 -8.49
CA ILE A 80 3.74 12.78 -7.15
C ILE A 80 2.37 13.42 -6.95
N ILE A 81 1.35 12.60 -6.70
CA ILE A 81 0.01 13.06 -6.36
C ILE A 81 -0.20 12.80 -4.87
N ASP A 82 -0.37 13.85 -4.10
CA ASP A 82 -0.62 13.83 -2.66
C ASP A 82 -2.14 13.81 -2.41
N MET A 83 -2.67 12.63 -2.10
CA MET A 83 -4.06 12.44 -1.70
C MET A 83 -4.18 12.73 -0.21
N TYR A 84 -4.77 13.86 0.14
CA TYR A 84 -4.85 14.35 1.50
C TYR A 84 -6.28 14.73 1.91
N ALA A 85 -6.47 15.04 3.19
CA ALA A 85 -7.67 15.70 3.70
C ALA A 85 -7.28 16.78 4.72
N THR A 86 -8.09 17.82 4.83
CA THR A 86 -7.82 18.96 5.73
C THR A 86 -7.88 18.59 7.21
N TRP A 87 -8.64 17.56 7.56
CA TRP A 87 -8.72 17.00 8.94
C TRP A 87 -7.60 16.02 9.28
N CYS A 88 -6.78 15.63 8.31
CA CYS A 88 -5.72 14.65 8.48
C CYS A 88 -4.46 15.31 9.10
N GLY A 89 -4.21 15.06 10.37
CA GLY A 89 -3.06 15.64 11.07
C GLY A 89 -1.69 15.28 10.46
N PRO A 90 -1.42 14.01 10.10
CA PRO A 90 -0.19 13.63 9.39
C PRO A 90 -0.03 14.31 8.02
N CYS A 91 -1.12 14.48 7.27
CA CYS A 91 -1.11 15.18 5.99
C CYS A 91 -0.66 16.64 6.14
N MET A 92 -1.22 17.32 7.15
CA MET A 92 -0.89 18.74 7.43
C MET A 92 0.57 18.92 7.83
N LYS A 93 1.20 17.93 8.48
CA LYS A 93 2.63 17.94 8.79
C LYS A 93 3.50 17.73 7.57
N MET A 94 3.04 16.92 6.62
CA MET A 94 3.74 16.62 5.36
C MET A 94 3.61 17.75 4.34
N ALA A 95 2.51 18.51 4.36
CA ALA A 95 2.19 19.55 3.38
C ALA A 95 3.33 20.56 3.10
N PRO A 96 4.07 21.12 4.10
CA PRO A 96 5.18 22.01 3.82
C PRO A 96 6.32 21.34 3.03
N HIS A 97 6.57 20.06 3.27
CA HIS A 97 7.61 19.29 2.55
C HIS A 97 7.18 19.02 1.11
N ILE A 98 5.91 18.64 0.89
CA ILE A 98 5.32 18.49 -0.44
C ILE A 98 5.46 19.79 -1.24
N LYS A 99 5.17 20.93 -0.62
CA LYS A 99 5.33 22.24 -1.26
C LYS A 99 6.79 22.54 -1.60
N ALA A 100 7.73 22.24 -0.71
CA ALA A 100 9.15 22.43 -0.95
C ALA A 100 9.66 21.59 -2.14
N ILE A 101 9.21 20.32 -2.25
CA ILE A 101 9.48 19.44 -3.38
C ILE A 101 8.89 20.02 -4.67
N ALA A 102 7.64 20.46 -4.65
CA ALA A 102 6.98 21.07 -5.80
C ALA A 102 7.75 22.29 -6.35
N GLU A 103 8.28 23.11 -5.46
CA GLU A 103 9.06 24.29 -5.83
C GLU A 103 10.46 23.92 -6.35
N SER A 104 11.13 22.98 -5.67
CA SER A 104 12.52 22.60 -6.00
C SER A 104 12.63 21.81 -7.31
N TYR A 105 11.65 20.98 -7.61
CA TYR A 105 11.66 20.08 -8.78
C TYR A 105 10.65 20.46 -9.86
N ARG A 106 10.09 21.67 -9.83
CA ARG A 106 9.00 22.13 -10.71
C ARG A 106 9.22 21.89 -12.21
N GLU A 107 10.48 21.84 -12.69
CA GLU A 107 10.79 21.66 -14.09
C GLU A 107 10.88 20.18 -14.50
N SER A 108 11.18 19.29 -13.55
CA SER A 108 11.44 17.87 -13.80
C SER A 108 10.39 16.94 -13.21
N LEU A 109 9.65 17.40 -12.20
CA LEU A 109 8.63 16.60 -11.47
C LEU A 109 7.33 17.40 -11.41
N GLN A 110 6.22 16.73 -11.58
CA GLN A 110 4.89 17.30 -11.31
C GLN A 110 4.46 16.90 -9.90
N VAL A 111 3.99 17.88 -9.11
CA VAL A 111 3.41 17.62 -7.80
C VAL A 111 1.98 18.14 -7.81
N ILE A 112 1.04 17.26 -7.55
CA ILE A 112 -0.40 17.53 -7.56
C ILE A 112 -0.92 17.20 -6.17
N GLN A 113 -1.72 18.10 -5.58
CA GLN A 113 -2.38 17.85 -4.32
C GLN A 113 -3.88 17.73 -4.54
N VAL A 114 -4.49 16.67 -4.02
CA VAL A 114 -5.90 16.36 -4.19
C VAL A 114 -6.53 16.16 -2.82
N ASP A 115 -7.48 17.01 -2.48
CA ASP A 115 -8.31 16.86 -1.29
C ASP A 115 -9.41 15.84 -1.57
N ILE A 116 -9.37 14.71 -0.90
CA ILE A 116 -10.31 13.60 -1.10
C ILE A 116 -11.76 13.97 -0.76
N ASP A 117 -11.96 14.97 0.09
CA ASP A 117 -13.29 15.46 0.44
C ASP A 117 -13.88 16.38 -0.66
N GLN A 118 -13.03 16.93 -1.53
CA GLN A 118 -13.45 17.77 -2.65
C GLN A 118 -13.56 16.98 -3.98
N ASP A 119 -12.80 15.91 -4.13
CA ASP A 119 -12.84 15.04 -5.30
C ASP A 119 -12.92 13.57 -4.90
N GLU A 120 -14.05 13.20 -4.31
CA GLU A 120 -14.36 11.82 -3.91
C GLU A 120 -14.31 10.86 -5.12
N GLY A 121 -14.75 11.33 -6.29
CA GLY A 121 -14.72 10.53 -7.52
C GLY A 121 -13.29 10.11 -7.90
N PHE A 122 -12.33 11.01 -7.80
CA PHE A 122 -10.95 10.65 -8.04
C PHE A 122 -10.40 9.71 -6.96
N ALA A 123 -10.69 9.97 -5.68
CA ALA A 123 -10.27 9.11 -4.59
C ALA A 123 -10.78 7.67 -4.76
N ILE A 124 -12.03 7.50 -5.19
CA ILE A 124 -12.63 6.19 -5.52
C ILE A 124 -11.95 5.56 -6.73
N ALA A 125 -11.77 6.31 -7.83
CA ALA A 125 -11.17 5.81 -9.06
C ALA A 125 -9.75 5.26 -8.86
N VAL A 126 -8.96 5.90 -7.96
CA VAL A 126 -7.62 5.43 -7.61
C VAL A 126 -7.60 4.47 -6.42
N GLY A 127 -8.73 4.19 -5.79
CA GLY A 127 -8.84 3.28 -4.66
C GLY A 127 -8.07 3.76 -3.44
N ILE A 128 -8.38 4.97 -2.95
CA ILE A 128 -7.79 5.53 -1.72
C ILE A 128 -8.55 4.99 -0.51
N GLU A 129 -7.86 4.27 0.35
CA GLU A 129 -8.41 3.69 1.59
C GLU A 129 -7.98 4.46 2.85
N ALA A 130 -6.91 5.24 2.76
CA ALA A 130 -6.36 6.01 3.88
C ALA A 130 -5.62 7.26 3.38
N VAL A 131 -5.48 8.27 4.24
CA VAL A 131 -4.70 9.48 3.99
C VAL A 131 -3.63 9.69 5.07
N PRO A 132 -2.46 10.22 4.70
CA PRO A 132 -2.04 10.55 3.34
C PRO A 132 -1.73 9.30 2.51
N THR A 133 -1.99 9.36 1.23
CA THR A 133 -1.50 8.40 0.24
C THR A 133 -0.85 9.16 -0.90
N LEU A 134 0.37 8.80 -1.24
CA LEU A 134 1.05 9.32 -2.42
C LEU A 134 0.87 8.36 -3.58
N ILE A 135 0.42 8.89 -4.72
CA ILE A 135 0.46 8.17 -6.00
C ILE A 135 1.69 8.68 -6.73
N ILE A 136 2.56 7.76 -7.07
CA ILE A 136 3.86 8.02 -7.68
C ILE A 136 3.78 7.55 -9.12
N ILE A 137 4.06 8.43 -10.07
CA ILE A 137 4.07 8.09 -11.50
C ILE A 137 5.47 8.37 -12.03
N ASP A 138 6.09 7.34 -12.59
CA ASP A 138 7.39 7.51 -13.26
C ASP A 138 7.24 8.06 -14.68
N LYS A 139 8.37 8.35 -15.34
CA LYS A 139 8.40 8.86 -16.72
C LYS A 139 7.82 7.91 -17.77
N ASP A 140 7.76 6.62 -17.44
CA ASP A 140 7.25 5.56 -18.31
C ASP A 140 5.74 5.34 -18.09
N GLY A 141 5.14 6.09 -17.13
CA GLY A 141 3.72 6.02 -16.79
C GLY A 141 3.38 4.91 -15.80
N ASN A 142 4.37 4.22 -15.22
CA ASN A 142 4.09 3.23 -14.18
C ASN A 142 3.65 3.94 -12.92
N MET A 143 2.59 3.39 -12.31
CA MET A 143 1.92 3.98 -11.16
C MET A 143 2.12 3.11 -9.92
N GLU A 144 2.55 3.72 -8.82
CA GLU A 144 2.74 3.08 -7.52
C GLU A 144 2.04 3.88 -6.43
N LYS A 145 1.51 3.21 -5.40
CA LYS A 145 0.91 3.86 -4.23
C LYS A 145 1.77 3.64 -2.99
N SER A 146 1.99 4.72 -2.24
CA SER A 146 2.61 4.70 -0.92
C SER A 146 1.65 5.26 0.11
N VAL A 147 1.22 4.43 1.06
CA VAL A 147 0.27 4.81 2.12
C VAL A 147 1.02 5.23 3.37
N GLY A 148 0.63 6.37 3.92
CA GLY A 148 1.21 6.95 5.13
C GLY A 148 2.07 8.18 4.86
N ALA A 149 2.36 8.94 5.92
CA ALA A 149 3.17 10.13 5.81
C ALA A 149 4.64 9.78 5.61
N MET A 150 5.30 10.48 4.71
CA MET A 150 6.74 10.44 4.50
C MET A 150 7.42 11.61 5.21
N SER A 151 8.63 11.40 5.69
CA SER A 151 9.52 12.46 6.17
C SER A 151 10.04 13.33 5.00
N GLU A 152 10.61 14.48 5.33
CA GLU A 152 11.24 15.35 4.34
C GLU A 152 12.35 14.64 3.57
N GLU A 153 13.17 13.82 4.26
CA GLU A 153 14.26 13.06 3.66
C GLU A 153 13.74 12.01 2.67
N GLU A 154 12.67 11.28 3.03
CA GLU A 154 12.04 10.28 2.17
C GLU A 154 11.42 10.92 0.92
N LEU A 155 10.73 12.05 1.08
CA LEU A 155 10.16 12.81 -0.04
C LEU A 155 11.24 13.34 -0.98
N THR A 156 12.34 13.86 -0.42
CA THR A 156 13.47 14.34 -1.21
C THR A 156 14.12 13.20 -2.00
N ALA A 157 14.39 12.07 -1.34
CA ALA A 157 14.94 10.89 -1.98
C ALA A 157 14.02 10.34 -3.09
N LEU A 158 12.72 10.36 -2.89
CA LEU A 158 11.73 9.98 -3.90
C LEU A 158 11.78 10.92 -5.11
N ALA A 159 11.79 12.24 -4.88
CA ALA A 159 11.86 13.23 -5.95
C ALA A 159 13.16 13.10 -6.76
N GLU A 160 14.29 12.88 -6.08
CA GLU A 160 15.57 12.62 -6.73
C GLU A 160 15.53 11.34 -7.57
N ALA A 161 15.00 10.24 -7.02
CA ALA A 161 14.91 8.98 -7.73
C ALA A 161 14.06 9.08 -9.01
N LEU A 162 12.95 9.84 -8.97
CA LEU A 162 12.07 10.06 -10.12
C LEU A 162 12.72 10.94 -11.18
N THR A 163 13.55 11.90 -10.77
CA THR A 163 14.15 12.89 -11.69
C THR A 163 15.51 12.47 -12.24
N GLN A 164 16.26 11.60 -11.54
CA GLN A 164 17.57 11.11 -11.97
C GLN A 164 17.53 9.99 -13.02
N LYS A 165 16.40 9.34 -13.21
CA LYS A 165 16.20 8.31 -14.25
C LYS A 165 15.93 8.88 -15.66
N GLN A 166 16.42 10.08 -15.92
CA GLN A 166 16.32 10.69 -17.26
C GLN A 166 17.43 10.21 -18.19
#